data_75ee84378a542b14ec264b9f37e129f1
#
_entry.id   75ee84378a542b14ec264b9f37e129f1
#
_cell.length_a   1.000
_cell.length_b   1.000
_cell.length_c   1.000
_cell.angle_alpha   90.00
_cell.angle_beta   90.00
_cell.angle_gamma   90.00
#
_symmetry.space_group_name_H-M   'P 1'
#
loop_
_entity.id
_entity.type
_entity.pdbx_description
1 polymer ?
#
loop_
_entity_poly.entity_id
_entity_poly.type
_entity_poly.pdbx_seq_one_letter_code
_entity_poly.pdbx_strand_id
1 'polypeptide(L)'
;MKKSVTHLEINEKLSELPGWSFSNDQLKKSYLFKNFREAMVFLTAISYEAERLDHHPGIYNCFNRVEITLTTHDADNRVTEKDFTLARAIESLL
;
A
#
# COMPACT_ATOMS: atom_id res chain seq x y z
N MET A 1 13.53 -14.58 7.36
CA MET A 1 13.58 -14.22 5.94
C MET A 1 12.18 -13.97 5.41
N LYS A 2 12.02 -12.90 4.66
CA LYS A 2 10.72 -12.60 4.03
C LYS A 2 10.55 -13.44 2.79
N LYS A 3 9.38 -13.97 2.58
CA LYS A 3 9.08 -14.79 1.43
C LYS A 3 8.18 -14.04 0.46
N SER A 4 8.61 -13.90 -0.79
CA SER A 4 7.79 -13.26 -1.80
C SER A 4 6.61 -14.18 -2.16
N VAL A 5 5.53 -13.59 -2.64
CA VAL A 5 4.37 -14.35 -3.08
C VAL A 5 4.46 -14.60 -4.59
N THR A 6 3.82 -15.67 -5.05
CA THR A 6 3.80 -15.99 -6.47
C THR A 6 2.82 -15.07 -7.20
N HIS A 7 2.94 -15.02 -8.54
CA HIS A 7 2.01 -14.21 -9.35
C HIS A 7 0.57 -14.69 -9.19
N LEU A 8 0.36 -16.00 -9.06
CA LEU A 8 -0.98 -16.54 -8.85
C LEU A 8 -1.56 -16.06 -7.54
N GLU A 9 -0.76 -16.12 -6.47
CA GLU A 9 -1.18 -15.64 -5.16
C GLU A 9 -1.46 -14.14 -5.18
N ILE A 10 -0.65 -13.36 -5.90
CA ILE A 10 -0.87 -11.93 -6.04
C ILE A 10 -2.22 -11.66 -6.69
N ASN A 11 -2.54 -12.34 -7.78
CA ASN A 11 -3.81 -12.16 -8.47
C ASN A 11 -5.00 -12.48 -7.58
N GLU A 12 -4.89 -13.56 -6.80
CA GLU A 12 -5.96 -13.95 -5.88
C GLU A 12 -6.17 -12.89 -4.81
N LYS A 13 -5.09 -12.37 -4.22
CA LYS A 13 -5.18 -11.38 -3.15
C LYS A 13 -5.67 -10.04 -3.67
N LEU A 14 -5.26 -9.65 -4.88
CA LEU A 14 -5.71 -8.40 -5.48
C LEU A 14 -7.21 -8.39 -5.76
N SER A 15 -7.82 -9.56 -5.96
CA SER A 15 -9.26 -9.62 -6.18
C SER A 15 -10.04 -9.10 -4.97
N GLU A 16 -9.43 -9.07 -3.78
CA GLU A 16 -10.03 -8.58 -2.56
C GLU A 16 -9.64 -7.14 -2.23
N LEU A 17 -8.85 -6.52 -3.09
CA LEU A 17 -8.34 -5.16 -2.88
C LEU A 17 -8.62 -4.29 -4.10
N PRO A 18 -9.89 -3.85 -4.26
CA PRO A 18 -10.25 -3.03 -5.43
C PRO A 18 -9.39 -1.78 -5.55
N GLY A 19 -8.96 -1.50 -6.76
CA GLY A 19 -8.14 -0.33 -7.04
C GLY A 19 -6.65 -0.53 -6.88
N TRP A 20 -6.24 -1.62 -6.24
CA TRP A 20 -4.82 -1.95 -6.14
C TRP A 20 -4.36 -2.70 -7.38
N SER A 21 -3.15 -2.41 -7.83
CA SER A 21 -2.54 -3.09 -8.97
C SER A 21 -1.16 -3.56 -8.60
N PHE A 22 -0.63 -4.49 -9.41
CA PHE A 22 0.73 -4.99 -9.24
C PHE A 22 1.50 -4.75 -10.54
N SER A 23 2.64 -4.07 -10.42
CA SER A 23 3.58 -3.91 -11.52
C SER A 23 4.94 -3.52 -10.95
N ASN A 24 6.01 -3.88 -11.66
CA ASN A 24 7.38 -3.56 -11.24
C ASN A 24 7.66 -4.00 -9.80
N ASP A 25 7.16 -5.19 -9.43
CA ASP A 25 7.33 -5.77 -8.10
C ASP A 25 6.82 -4.86 -6.97
N GLN A 26 5.74 -4.13 -7.25
CA GLN A 26 5.10 -3.26 -6.26
C GLN A 26 3.59 -3.38 -6.33
N LEU A 27 2.93 -3.21 -5.19
CA LEU A 27 1.50 -2.94 -5.16
C LEU A 27 1.32 -1.42 -5.22
N LYS A 28 0.29 -0.96 -5.91
CA LYS A 28 0.11 0.46 -6.10
C LYS A 28 -1.37 0.82 -6.16
N LYS A 29 -1.72 1.94 -5.55
CA LYS A 29 -3.07 2.50 -5.65
C LYS A 29 -3.00 4.02 -5.54
N SER A 30 -3.86 4.69 -6.31
CA SER A 30 -4.03 6.13 -6.25
C SER A 30 -5.37 6.46 -5.61
N TYR A 31 -5.39 7.50 -4.80
CA TYR A 31 -6.58 7.99 -4.11
C TYR A 31 -6.79 9.44 -4.45
N LEU A 32 -8.04 9.84 -4.60
CA LEU A 32 -8.39 11.23 -4.84
C LEU A 32 -9.34 11.69 -3.75
N PHE A 33 -8.96 12.75 -3.05
CA PHE A 33 -9.76 13.27 -1.95
C PHE A 33 -10.41 14.59 -2.35
N LYS A 34 -11.26 15.10 -1.47
CA LYS A 34 -11.97 16.36 -1.72
C LYS A 34 -10.99 17.55 -1.72
N ASN A 35 -10.00 17.53 -0.83
CA ASN A 35 -9.07 18.63 -0.70
C ASN A 35 -7.76 18.13 -0.07
N PHE A 36 -6.81 19.03 0.06
CA PHE A 36 -5.50 18.72 0.63
C PHE A 36 -5.58 18.25 2.08
N ARG A 37 -6.47 18.88 2.85
CA ARG A 37 -6.62 18.51 4.27
C ARG A 37 -7.02 17.05 4.41
N GLU A 38 -7.99 16.60 3.63
CA GLU A 38 -8.42 15.21 3.69
C GLU A 38 -7.29 14.26 3.28
N ALA A 39 -6.51 14.65 2.28
CA ALA A 39 -5.35 13.85 1.87
C ALA A 39 -4.34 13.74 3.01
N MET A 40 -4.08 14.83 3.72
CA MET A 40 -3.13 14.82 4.83
C MET A 40 -3.63 14.02 6.02
N VAL A 41 -4.93 14.07 6.30
CA VAL A 41 -5.51 13.24 7.37
C VAL A 41 -5.32 11.75 7.03
N PHE A 42 -5.56 11.38 5.79
CA PHE A 42 -5.35 10.01 5.34
C PHE A 42 -3.88 9.59 5.49
N LEU A 43 -2.96 10.43 5.06
CA LEU A 43 -1.53 10.14 5.16
C LEU A 43 -1.08 10.00 6.61
N THR A 44 -1.61 10.83 7.49
CA THR A 44 -1.29 10.74 8.91
C THR A 44 -1.79 9.39 9.48
N ALA A 45 -2.99 8.99 9.11
CA ALA A 45 -3.54 7.71 9.55
C ALA A 45 -2.70 6.54 9.03
N ILE A 46 -2.25 6.61 7.77
CA ILE A 46 -1.38 5.59 7.20
C ILE A 46 -0.09 5.47 8.01
N SER A 47 0.46 6.60 8.47
CA SER A 47 1.72 6.57 9.21
C SER A 47 1.62 5.75 10.49
N TYR A 48 0.49 5.80 11.17
CA TYR A 48 0.27 4.99 12.37
C TYR A 48 0.21 3.50 12.03
N GLU A 49 -0.46 3.14 10.94
CA GLU A 49 -0.53 1.73 10.53
C GLU A 49 0.83 1.22 10.09
N ALA A 50 1.59 2.02 9.36
CA ALA A 50 2.92 1.64 8.92
C ALA A 50 3.85 1.38 10.09
N GLU A 51 3.80 2.25 11.11
CA GLU A 51 4.62 2.07 12.30
C GLU A 51 4.18 0.86 13.09
N ARG A 52 2.88 0.65 13.23
CA ARG A 52 2.36 -0.52 13.96
C ARG A 52 2.80 -1.83 13.31
N LEU A 53 2.83 -1.87 11.98
CA LEU A 53 3.19 -3.08 11.24
C LEU A 53 4.68 -3.16 10.94
N ASP A 54 5.43 -2.14 11.29
CA ASP A 54 6.86 -2.04 10.98
C ASP A 54 7.12 -2.29 9.49
N HIS A 55 6.32 -1.65 8.65
CA HIS A 55 6.40 -1.77 7.21
C HIS A 55 5.98 -0.44 6.58
N HIS A 56 6.86 0.18 5.82
CA HIS A 56 6.67 1.56 5.40
C HIS A 56 6.37 1.66 3.90
N PRO A 57 5.32 2.41 3.52
CA PRO A 57 4.96 2.58 2.12
C PRO A 57 5.77 3.66 1.44
N GLY A 58 5.82 3.60 0.10
CA GLY A 58 6.22 4.77 -0.69
C GLY A 58 5.00 5.66 -0.84
N ILE A 59 5.17 6.96 -0.65
CA ILE A 59 4.07 7.91 -0.68
C ILE A 59 4.38 9.04 -1.65
N TYR A 60 3.43 9.33 -2.52
CA TYR A 60 3.47 10.54 -3.34
C TYR A 60 2.18 11.31 -3.08
N ASN A 61 2.29 12.60 -2.82
CA ASN A 61 1.14 13.45 -2.61
C ASN A 61 1.29 14.74 -3.41
N CYS A 62 0.24 15.08 -4.13
CA CYS A 62 0.13 16.35 -4.80
C CYS A 62 -1.30 16.85 -4.60
N PHE A 63 -1.47 17.94 -3.85
CA PHE A 63 -2.76 18.53 -3.53
C PHE A 63 -3.70 17.46 -2.91
N ASN A 64 -4.77 17.09 -3.60
CA ASN A 64 -5.76 16.13 -3.10
C ASN A 64 -5.52 14.70 -3.58
N ARG A 65 -4.42 14.47 -4.29
CA ARG A 65 -4.08 13.15 -4.82
C ARG A 65 -3.00 12.50 -3.98
N VAL A 66 -3.22 11.22 -3.66
CA VAL A 66 -2.25 10.41 -2.91
C VAL A 66 -2.00 9.14 -3.71
N GLU A 67 -0.73 8.79 -3.85
CA GLU A 67 -0.34 7.55 -4.51
C GLU A 67 0.50 6.74 -3.55
N ILE A 68 0.11 5.49 -3.34
CA ILE A 68 0.78 4.59 -2.40
C ILE A 68 1.42 3.45 -3.17
N THR A 69 2.68 3.16 -2.88
CA THR A 69 3.37 2.00 -3.43
C THR A 69 3.90 1.15 -2.29
N LEU A 70 3.77 -0.16 -2.42
CA LEU A 70 4.19 -1.11 -1.39
C LEU A 70 5.11 -2.16 -1.99
N THR A 71 6.23 -2.38 -1.32
CA THR A 71 7.15 -3.45 -1.67
C THR A 71 7.93 -3.80 -0.41
N THR A 72 8.45 -5.02 -0.31
CA THR A 72 9.19 -5.41 0.88
C THR A 72 10.69 -5.32 0.59
N HIS A 73 11.34 -4.36 1.25
CA HIS A 73 12.76 -4.08 1.07
C HIS A 73 13.63 -5.30 1.36
N ASP A 74 13.34 -5.99 2.47
CA ASP A 74 14.12 -7.13 2.92
C ASP A 74 13.99 -8.35 2.02
N ALA A 75 13.06 -8.33 1.07
CA ALA A 75 12.85 -9.42 0.12
C ALA A 75 13.26 -8.98 -1.29
N ASP A 76 14.36 -8.24 -1.40
CA ASP A 76 14.87 -7.70 -2.66
C ASP A 76 13.85 -6.84 -3.40
N ASN A 77 13.10 -6.04 -2.66
CA ASN A 77 12.08 -5.15 -3.21
C ASN A 77 11.02 -5.93 -3.97
N ARG A 78 10.57 -7.05 -3.40
CA ARG A 78 9.47 -7.83 -3.96
C ARG A 78 8.26 -7.75 -3.06
N VAL A 79 7.09 -8.06 -3.64
CA VAL A 79 5.84 -8.08 -2.87
C VAL A 79 5.79 -9.32 -2.00
N THR A 80 5.42 -9.14 -0.74
CA THR A 80 5.24 -10.22 0.23
C THR A 80 3.92 -10.02 0.96
N GLU A 81 3.59 -10.91 1.90
CA GLU A 81 2.40 -10.78 2.74
C GLU A 81 2.39 -9.48 3.53
N LYS A 82 3.54 -8.93 3.87
CA LYS A 82 3.60 -7.65 4.59
C LYS A 82 2.95 -6.53 3.79
N ASP A 83 3.11 -6.56 2.47
CA ASP A 83 2.53 -5.54 1.60
C ASP A 83 1.01 -5.67 1.55
N PHE A 84 0.50 -6.89 1.47
CA PHE A 84 -0.95 -7.11 1.48
C PHE A 84 -1.56 -6.77 2.83
N THR A 85 -0.86 -7.07 3.92
CA THR A 85 -1.33 -6.72 5.26
C THR A 85 -1.45 -5.20 5.40
N LEU A 86 -0.44 -4.46 4.93
CA LEU A 86 -0.48 -3.01 4.99
C LEU A 86 -1.55 -2.44 4.05
N ALA A 87 -1.70 -3.01 2.85
CA ALA A 87 -2.74 -2.57 1.92
C ALA A 87 -4.12 -2.71 2.55
N ARG A 88 -4.40 -3.84 3.21
CA ARG A 88 -5.68 -4.03 3.90
C ARG A 88 -5.87 -3.04 5.02
N ALA A 89 -4.81 -2.76 5.78
CA ALA A 89 -4.87 -1.77 6.86
C ALA A 89 -5.19 -0.37 6.31
N ILE A 90 -4.56 -0.01 5.19
CA ILE A 90 -4.82 1.29 4.55
C ILE A 90 -6.28 1.37 4.09
N GLU A 91 -6.79 0.32 3.45
CA GLU A 91 -8.17 0.31 2.98
C GLU A 91 -9.17 0.44 4.14
N SER A 92 -8.82 -0.08 5.30
CA SER A 92 -9.71 0.00 6.47
C SER A 92 -9.81 1.42 7.03
N LEU A 93 -8.95 2.32 6.60
CA LEU A 93 -8.98 3.72 7.04
C LEU A 93 -10.01 4.57 6.28
N LEU A 94 -10.57 4.05 5.21
CA LEU A 94 -11.48 4.81 4.33
C LEU A 94 -12.94 4.70 4.73
#